data_41e4194f749b234f77c79b7b3288b8fd
#
_entry.id   41e4194f749b234f77c79b7b3288b8fd
#
_cell.length_a   1.000
_cell.length_b   1.000
_cell.length_c   1.000
_cell.angle_alpha   90.00
_cell.angle_beta   90.00
_cell.angle_gamma   90.00
#
_symmetry.space_group_name_H-M   'P 1'
#
loop_
_entity.id
_entity.type
_entity.pdbx_description
1 polymer ?
#
loop_
_entity_poly.entity_id
_entity_poly.type
_entity_poly.pdbx_seq_one_letter_code
_entity_poly.pdbx_strand_id
1 'polypeptide(L)'
;MSKADGRPAYSEHGLENRPLFFAGCNNVNIYVEDTDKEYVYEQILERLFENGLRFQSIFPLNGKQAVLARCRINGAYEPDGTPNIYIVDGDFDNLWDEQKENLPGLIYLTRYNIESYYCCEDAVISCLRMRLCCRRDQVEAILHYREWEDRFFEEAAPLFILFALVKKNLPKNPNVSISVKRFLDQCGHTKAEEAETYCRRLLPRSEILLRTSKQSRLK
;
A
#
# COMPACT_ATOMS: atom_id res chain seq x y z
N MET A 1 2.92 18.73 16.61
CA MET A 1 2.30 18.09 17.79
C MET A 1 0.95 17.57 17.34
N SER A 2 0.83 16.27 17.07
CA SER A 2 -0.43 15.59 16.78
C SER A 2 -1.26 15.57 18.05
N LYS A 3 -2.51 16.05 18.01
CA LYS A 3 -3.47 15.87 19.08
C LYS A 3 -3.73 14.37 19.21
N ALA A 4 -3.33 13.77 20.31
CA ALA A 4 -3.73 12.41 20.67
C ALA A 4 -5.25 12.39 20.73
N ASP A 5 -5.84 11.60 19.85
CA ASP A 5 -7.29 11.39 19.75
C ASP A 5 -7.72 10.46 20.89
N GLY A 6 -7.73 10.88 22.10
CA GLY A 6 -8.20 10.26 23.35
C GLY A 6 -8.55 8.76 23.39
N ARG A 7 -8.26 8.01 22.35
CA ARG A 7 -8.44 6.56 22.27
C ARG A 7 -7.30 5.87 23.01
N PRO A 8 -7.57 4.85 23.82
CA PRO A 8 -6.51 4.07 24.44
C PRO A 8 -5.66 3.41 23.33
N ALA A 9 -4.40 3.82 23.24
CA ALA A 9 -3.42 3.16 22.38
C ALA A 9 -2.82 1.97 23.13
N TYR A 10 -2.70 0.83 22.45
CA TYR A 10 -1.96 -0.31 23.00
C TYR A 10 -0.47 0.05 23.11
N SER A 11 0.18 -0.35 24.20
CA SER A 11 1.64 -0.34 24.28
C SER A 11 2.22 -1.33 23.24
N GLU A 12 3.51 -1.18 22.86
CA GLU A 12 4.19 -2.14 21.99
C GLU A 12 4.01 -3.59 22.49
N HIS A 13 4.18 -3.81 23.79
CA HIS A 13 3.94 -5.10 24.46
C HIS A 13 2.48 -5.56 24.38
N GLY A 14 1.54 -4.63 24.40
CA GLY A 14 0.12 -4.92 24.21
C GLY A 14 -0.22 -5.36 22.79
N LEU A 15 0.44 -4.75 21.81
CA LEU A 15 0.29 -5.15 20.39
C LEU A 15 0.90 -6.53 20.12
N GLU A 16 2.06 -6.82 20.69
CA GLU A 16 2.72 -8.13 20.56
C GLU A 16 1.89 -9.27 21.16
N ASN A 17 1.21 -9.02 22.27
CA ASN A 17 0.40 -10.04 22.97
C ASN A 17 -1.06 -10.08 22.52
N ARG A 18 -1.49 -9.17 21.65
CA ARG A 18 -2.87 -9.11 21.15
C ARG A 18 -3.36 -10.45 20.57
N PRO A 19 -2.57 -11.23 19.81
CA PRO A 19 -3.01 -12.54 19.32
C PRO A 19 -3.43 -13.52 20.41
N LEU A 20 -2.82 -13.45 21.61
CA LEU A 20 -3.17 -14.33 22.72
C LEU A 20 -4.60 -14.09 23.25
N PHE A 21 -5.08 -12.84 23.17
CA PHE A 21 -6.46 -12.51 23.60
C PHE A 21 -7.51 -13.00 22.61
N PHE A 22 -7.12 -13.22 21.34
CA PHE A 22 -8.01 -13.70 20.30
C PHE A 22 -7.78 -15.18 19.96
N ALA A 23 -6.94 -15.88 20.73
CA ALA A 23 -6.74 -17.31 20.58
C ALA A 23 -8.10 -18.06 20.70
N GLY A 24 -8.41 -18.87 19.69
CA GLY A 24 -9.68 -19.58 19.58
C GLY A 24 -10.86 -18.76 19.02
N CYS A 25 -10.71 -17.45 18.82
CA CYS A 25 -11.72 -16.62 18.15
C CYS A 25 -11.49 -16.52 16.65
N ASN A 26 -10.23 -16.50 16.24
CA ASN A 26 -9.82 -16.49 14.83
C ASN A 26 -9.59 -17.94 14.36
N ASN A 27 -10.02 -18.24 13.13
CA ASN A 27 -9.58 -19.46 12.45
C ASN A 27 -8.33 -19.22 11.58
N VAL A 28 -7.85 -17.97 11.51
CA VAL A 28 -6.61 -17.54 10.90
C VAL A 28 -6.13 -16.25 11.57
N ASN A 29 -4.84 -16.14 11.85
CA ASN A 29 -4.24 -14.90 12.32
C ASN A 29 -3.67 -14.13 11.14
N ILE A 30 -3.97 -12.85 11.05
CA ILE A 30 -3.54 -11.99 9.95
C ILE A 30 -2.71 -10.84 10.53
N TYR A 31 -1.45 -10.78 10.10
CA TYR A 31 -0.47 -9.78 10.53
C TYR A 31 -0.20 -8.81 9.38
N VAL A 32 -0.25 -7.50 9.66
CA VAL A 32 -0.11 -6.45 8.65
C VAL A 32 0.88 -5.37 9.10
N GLU A 33 1.35 -4.55 8.17
CA GLU A 33 2.33 -3.50 8.45
C GLU A 33 1.72 -2.30 9.19
N ASP A 34 0.61 -1.80 8.67
CA ASP A 34 0.05 -0.52 9.07
C ASP A 34 -0.83 -0.63 10.31
N THR A 35 -0.60 0.29 11.24
CA THR A 35 -1.52 0.55 12.35
C THR A 35 -2.65 1.48 11.89
N ASP A 36 -3.83 1.36 12.50
CA ASP A 36 -5.01 2.19 12.23
C ASP A 36 -5.66 1.99 10.84
N LYS A 37 -5.27 0.93 10.10
CA LYS A 37 -5.82 0.61 8.78
C LYS A 37 -6.38 -0.83 8.71
N GLU A 38 -6.53 -1.50 9.81
CA GLU A 38 -7.01 -2.90 9.88
C GLU A 38 -8.33 -3.07 9.15
N TYR A 39 -9.23 -2.08 9.23
CA TYR A 39 -10.53 -2.09 8.56
C TYR A 39 -10.43 -2.19 7.03
N VAL A 40 -9.33 -1.72 6.44
CA VAL A 40 -9.09 -1.82 4.98
C VAL A 40 -8.87 -3.28 4.60
N TYR A 41 -8.02 -3.97 5.35
CA TYR A 41 -7.76 -5.39 5.17
C TYR A 41 -9.02 -6.23 5.45
N GLU A 42 -9.75 -5.92 6.52
CA GLU A 42 -11.01 -6.59 6.87
C GLU A 42 -11.98 -6.56 5.69
N GLN A 43 -12.26 -5.38 5.15
CA GLN A 43 -13.19 -5.22 4.02
C GLN A 43 -12.76 -5.98 2.76
N ILE A 44 -11.46 -6.02 2.45
CA ILE A 44 -10.96 -6.74 1.29
C ILE A 44 -11.07 -8.24 1.52
N LEU A 45 -10.62 -8.73 2.68
CA LEU A 45 -10.59 -10.14 3.00
C LEU A 45 -12.01 -10.74 3.16
N GLU A 46 -12.94 -10.01 3.77
CA GLU A 46 -14.35 -10.41 3.83
C GLU A 46 -14.97 -10.62 2.45
N ARG A 47 -14.66 -9.73 1.50
CA ARG A 47 -15.13 -9.87 0.12
C ARG A 47 -14.50 -11.03 -0.64
N LEU A 48 -13.21 -11.31 -0.38
CA LEU A 48 -12.50 -12.38 -1.06
C LEU A 48 -12.91 -13.77 -0.58
N PHE A 49 -13.27 -13.89 0.68
CA PHE A 49 -13.45 -15.19 1.33
C PHE A 49 -14.90 -15.50 1.73
N GLU A 50 -15.88 -14.68 1.34
CA GLU A 50 -17.34 -14.90 1.45
C GLU A 50 -17.76 -15.96 2.49
N ASN A 51 -17.57 -15.70 3.78
CA ASN A 51 -17.92 -16.59 4.91
C ASN A 51 -16.93 -17.76 5.20
N GLY A 52 -15.80 -17.86 4.51
CA GLY A 52 -14.80 -18.91 4.79
C GLY A 52 -13.82 -18.56 5.90
N LEU A 53 -13.49 -17.28 6.06
CA LEU A 53 -12.59 -16.79 7.10
C LEU A 53 -13.37 -16.18 8.26
N ARG A 54 -13.01 -16.59 9.47
CA ARG A 54 -13.43 -15.92 10.71
C ARG A 54 -12.20 -15.31 11.36
N PHE A 55 -12.16 -14.00 11.40
CA PHE A 55 -11.18 -13.25 12.17
C PHE A 55 -11.91 -12.14 12.93
N GLN A 56 -11.66 -12.05 14.24
CA GLN A 56 -12.17 -10.96 15.06
C GLN A 56 -11.18 -9.79 15.13
N SER A 57 -9.94 -10.03 14.73
CA SER A 57 -8.92 -8.99 14.76
C SER A 57 -7.80 -9.31 13.77
N ILE A 58 -7.35 -8.27 13.08
CA ILE A 58 -6.11 -8.21 12.33
C ILE A 58 -5.05 -7.58 13.23
N PHE A 59 -3.81 -8.03 13.12
CA PHE A 59 -2.72 -7.67 14.01
C PHE A 59 -1.69 -6.77 13.30
N PRO A 60 -1.76 -5.44 13.49
CA PRO A 60 -0.76 -4.53 12.94
C PRO A 60 0.55 -4.63 13.74
N LEU A 61 1.68 -4.64 13.04
CA LEU A 61 3.02 -4.78 13.63
C LEU A 61 3.92 -3.55 13.43
N ASN A 62 3.38 -2.47 12.91
CA ASN A 62 4.10 -1.21 12.72
C ASN A 62 5.35 -1.32 11.82
N GLY A 63 5.14 -1.85 10.60
CA GLY A 63 6.10 -1.83 9.51
C GLY A 63 6.61 -3.18 9.04
N LYS A 64 7.07 -3.22 7.79
CA LYS A 64 7.51 -4.41 7.06
C LYS A 64 8.50 -5.27 7.84
N GLN A 65 9.52 -4.67 8.45
CA GLN A 65 10.54 -5.43 9.17
C GLN A 65 9.99 -6.16 10.40
N ALA A 66 9.00 -5.56 11.08
CA ALA A 66 8.34 -6.21 12.21
C ALA A 66 7.50 -7.40 11.75
N VAL A 67 6.79 -7.27 10.63
CA VAL A 67 6.01 -8.39 10.03
C VAL A 67 6.94 -9.52 9.61
N LEU A 68 8.04 -9.22 8.92
CA LEU A 68 9.04 -10.22 8.51
C LEU A 68 9.67 -10.92 9.72
N ALA A 69 10.06 -10.16 10.75
CA ALA A 69 10.63 -10.73 11.97
C ALA A 69 9.63 -11.68 12.66
N ARG A 70 8.35 -11.27 12.76
CA ARG A 70 7.29 -12.11 13.33
C ARG A 70 7.09 -13.39 12.52
N CYS A 71 7.06 -13.29 11.18
CA CYS A 71 6.95 -14.44 10.29
C CYS A 71 8.09 -15.45 10.47
N ARG A 72 9.34 -14.96 10.59
CA ARG A 72 10.51 -15.83 10.82
C ARG A 72 10.44 -16.56 12.16
N ILE A 73 9.90 -15.93 13.20
CA ILE A 73 9.81 -16.49 14.55
C ILE A 73 8.67 -17.51 14.67
N ASN A 74 7.47 -17.13 14.25
CA ASN A 74 6.27 -17.92 14.47
C ASN A 74 5.97 -18.90 13.32
N GLY A 75 6.46 -18.62 12.10
CA GLY A 75 6.15 -19.46 10.94
C GLY A 75 4.67 -19.37 10.52
N ALA A 76 4.26 -20.34 9.69
CA ALA A 76 2.92 -20.36 9.08
C ALA A 76 1.81 -20.86 10.02
N TYR A 77 2.13 -21.35 11.20
CA TYR A 77 1.14 -21.90 12.12
C TYR A 77 1.51 -21.59 13.57
N GLU A 78 0.50 -21.29 14.37
CA GLU A 78 0.62 -21.25 15.83
C GLU A 78 0.74 -22.68 16.41
N PRO A 79 1.19 -22.85 17.66
CA PRO A 79 1.31 -24.16 18.31
C PRO A 79 0.01 -24.96 18.38
N ASP A 80 -1.14 -24.30 18.35
CA ASP A 80 -2.48 -24.91 18.35
C ASP A 80 -2.96 -25.31 16.95
N GLY A 81 -2.14 -25.07 15.92
CA GLY A 81 -2.46 -25.35 14.52
C GLY A 81 -3.19 -24.20 13.78
N THR A 82 -3.47 -23.07 14.45
CA THR A 82 -4.06 -21.90 13.79
C THR A 82 -3.10 -21.33 12.74
N PRO A 83 -3.50 -21.19 11.46
CA PRO A 83 -2.65 -20.65 10.43
C PRO A 83 -2.37 -19.16 10.62
N ASN A 84 -1.15 -18.75 10.28
CA ASN A 84 -0.71 -17.36 10.27
C ASN A 84 -0.50 -16.89 8.83
N ILE A 85 -1.06 -15.72 8.52
CA ILE A 85 -0.84 -15.00 7.26
C ILE A 85 -0.19 -13.66 7.58
N TYR A 86 0.90 -13.37 6.88
CA TYR A 86 1.67 -12.15 7.02
C TYR A 86 1.59 -11.36 5.72
N ILE A 87 1.02 -10.17 5.76
CA ILE A 87 0.83 -9.33 4.56
C ILE A 87 1.75 -8.13 4.66
N VAL A 88 2.58 -7.96 3.65
CA VAL A 88 3.49 -6.82 3.52
C VAL A 88 3.23 -6.07 2.22
N ASP A 89 3.35 -4.75 2.27
CA ASP A 89 3.18 -3.89 1.12
C ASP A 89 4.22 -4.18 0.03
N GLY A 90 3.81 -4.02 -1.23
CA GLY A 90 4.71 -4.18 -2.37
C GLY A 90 5.76 -3.08 -2.43
N ASP A 91 5.40 -1.89 -1.98
CA ASP A 91 6.26 -0.69 -2.05
C ASP A 91 6.90 -0.52 -3.44
N PHE A 92 8.15 -0.05 -3.48
CA PHE A 92 8.99 -0.04 -4.67
C PHE A 92 9.80 -1.32 -4.89
N ASP A 93 9.69 -2.31 -4.00
CA ASP A 93 10.47 -3.57 -4.07
C ASP A 93 10.19 -4.34 -5.37
N ASN A 94 8.95 -4.22 -5.88
CA ASN A 94 8.56 -4.81 -7.16
C ASN A 94 9.31 -4.21 -8.37
N LEU A 95 9.88 -3.00 -8.23
CA LEU A 95 10.61 -2.33 -9.32
C LEU A 95 12.10 -2.70 -9.38
N TRP A 96 12.63 -3.25 -8.29
CA TRP A 96 14.07 -3.44 -8.13
C TRP A 96 14.52 -4.88 -8.28
N ASP A 97 13.59 -5.82 -8.43
CA ASP A 97 13.88 -7.26 -8.47
C ASP A 97 14.72 -7.69 -7.23
N GLU A 98 14.45 -7.05 -6.10
CA GLU A 98 15.09 -7.39 -4.82
C GLU A 98 14.62 -8.77 -4.39
N GLN A 99 15.53 -9.57 -3.83
CA GLN A 99 15.18 -10.89 -3.33
C GLN A 99 14.17 -10.75 -2.19
N LYS A 100 12.93 -11.09 -2.49
CA LYS A 100 11.87 -11.23 -1.49
C LYS A 100 12.08 -12.53 -0.73
N GLU A 101 11.92 -12.46 0.57
CA GLU A 101 11.94 -13.66 1.39
C GLU A 101 10.77 -14.57 1.02
N ASN A 102 11.04 -15.82 0.77
CA ASN A 102 10.01 -16.83 0.53
C ASN A 102 9.77 -17.63 1.81
N LEU A 103 8.92 -17.07 2.69
CA LEU A 103 8.55 -17.71 3.95
C LEU A 103 7.10 -18.22 3.88
N PRO A 104 6.83 -19.41 4.47
CA PRO A 104 5.46 -19.92 4.54
C PRO A 104 4.52 -18.92 5.25
N GLY A 105 3.38 -18.64 4.63
CA GLY A 105 2.39 -17.67 5.17
C GLY A 105 2.70 -16.21 4.88
N LEU A 106 3.84 -15.87 4.26
CA LEU A 106 4.19 -14.50 3.89
C LEU A 106 3.68 -14.15 2.49
N ILE A 107 2.96 -13.04 2.40
CA ILE A 107 2.37 -12.52 1.16
C ILE A 107 2.89 -11.10 0.93
N TYR A 108 3.57 -10.88 -0.18
CA TYR A 108 3.88 -9.55 -0.68
C TYR A 108 2.75 -9.07 -1.58
N LEU A 109 2.20 -7.90 -1.29
CA LEU A 109 1.21 -7.30 -2.17
C LEU A 109 1.83 -7.02 -3.54
N THR A 110 1.06 -7.29 -4.60
CA THR A 110 1.49 -7.01 -5.98
C THR A 110 1.40 -5.53 -6.32
N ARG A 111 0.54 -4.79 -5.63
CA ARG A 111 0.43 -3.34 -5.71
C ARG A 111 1.30 -2.66 -4.66
N TYR A 112 1.44 -1.34 -4.79
CA TYR A 112 2.30 -0.55 -3.90
C TYR A 112 1.92 -0.72 -2.42
N ASN A 113 0.64 -0.59 -2.10
CA ASN A 113 0.07 -0.76 -0.77
C ASN A 113 -1.36 -1.31 -0.86
N ILE A 114 -1.96 -1.61 0.28
CA ILE A 114 -3.31 -2.19 0.36
C ILE A 114 -4.38 -1.22 -0.20
N GLU A 115 -4.24 0.09 0.00
CA GLU A 115 -5.22 1.06 -0.49
C GLU A 115 -5.28 1.12 -2.01
N SER A 116 -4.19 0.78 -2.69
CA SER A 116 -4.13 0.71 -4.15
C SER A 116 -5.13 -0.28 -4.76
N TYR A 117 -5.62 -1.26 -3.98
CA TYR A 117 -6.64 -2.21 -4.43
C TYR A 117 -8.04 -1.59 -4.51
N TYR A 118 -8.28 -0.47 -3.83
CA TYR A 118 -9.51 0.31 -4.00
C TYR A 118 -9.51 1.17 -5.27
N CYS A 119 -8.34 1.42 -5.86
CA CYS A 119 -8.21 2.13 -7.13
C CYS A 119 -8.46 1.18 -8.30
N CYS A 120 -9.68 0.64 -8.40
CA CYS A 120 -10.16 -0.15 -9.51
C CYS A 120 -11.50 0.40 -10.02
N GLU A 121 -11.78 0.14 -11.29
CA GLU A 121 -12.96 0.68 -11.99
C GLU A 121 -14.26 0.43 -11.22
N ASP A 122 -14.49 -0.80 -10.77
CA ASP A 122 -15.71 -1.17 -10.04
C ASP A 122 -15.86 -0.44 -8.70
N ALA A 123 -14.77 -0.24 -7.98
CA ALA A 123 -14.79 0.49 -6.71
C ALA A 123 -15.09 1.97 -6.94
N VAL A 124 -14.47 2.57 -7.96
CA VAL A 124 -14.69 3.98 -8.32
C VAL A 124 -16.12 4.19 -8.79
N ILE A 125 -16.63 3.33 -9.68
CA ILE A 125 -18.02 3.38 -10.12
C ILE A 125 -18.98 3.23 -8.94
N SER A 126 -18.74 2.30 -8.03
CA SER A 126 -19.58 2.09 -6.84
C SER A 126 -19.61 3.32 -5.94
N CYS A 127 -18.46 3.93 -5.71
CA CYS A 127 -18.34 5.17 -4.94
C CYS A 127 -19.11 6.33 -5.59
N LEU A 128 -18.94 6.53 -6.90
CA LEU A 128 -19.63 7.58 -7.65
C LEU A 128 -21.14 7.37 -7.68
N ARG A 129 -21.60 6.14 -7.87
CA ARG A 129 -23.05 5.82 -7.80
C ARG A 129 -23.67 6.25 -6.47
N MET A 130 -22.99 5.95 -5.37
CA MET A 130 -23.47 6.37 -4.03
C MET A 130 -23.50 7.89 -3.89
N ARG A 131 -22.45 8.57 -4.34
CA ARG A 131 -22.35 10.03 -4.20
C ARG A 131 -23.31 10.81 -5.13
N LEU A 132 -23.51 10.32 -6.33
CA LEU A 132 -24.34 10.97 -7.36
C LEU A 132 -25.78 10.45 -7.37
N CYS A 133 -26.10 9.44 -6.55
CA CYS A 133 -27.41 8.79 -6.51
C CYS A 133 -27.91 8.37 -7.91
N CYS A 134 -27.04 7.79 -8.73
CA CYS A 134 -27.32 7.42 -10.11
C CYS A 134 -27.05 5.93 -10.38
N ARG A 135 -27.48 5.44 -11.55
CA ARG A 135 -27.30 4.04 -11.96
C ARG A 135 -25.87 3.85 -12.51
N ARG A 136 -25.45 2.56 -12.59
CA ARG A 136 -24.13 2.17 -13.07
C ARG A 136 -23.87 2.66 -14.51
N ASP A 137 -24.82 2.42 -15.40
CA ASP A 137 -24.75 2.83 -16.80
C ASP A 137 -24.55 4.33 -16.98
N GLN A 138 -25.14 5.13 -16.11
CA GLN A 138 -24.98 6.59 -16.12
C GLN A 138 -23.58 7.03 -15.67
N VAL A 139 -22.99 6.33 -14.71
CA VAL A 139 -21.61 6.62 -14.27
C VAL A 139 -20.62 6.19 -15.34
N GLU A 140 -20.76 4.99 -15.90
CA GLU A 140 -19.87 4.47 -16.95
C GLU A 140 -19.87 5.37 -18.19
N ALA A 141 -21.04 5.96 -18.54
CA ALA A 141 -21.13 6.90 -19.66
C ALA A 141 -20.34 8.19 -19.47
N ILE A 142 -19.99 8.55 -18.24
CA ILE A 142 -19.31 9.83 -17.91
C ILE A 142 -17.84 9.59 -17.50
N LEU A 143 -17.58 8.47 -16.83
CA LEU A 143 -16.31 8.28 -16.12
C LEU A 143 -15.12 8.04 -17.04
N HIS A 144 -15.28 7.34 -18.17
CA HIS A 144 -14.18 6.95 -19.07
C HIS A 144 -12.93 6.48 -18.29
N TYR A 145 -13.14 5.53 -17.35
CA TYR A 145 -12.15 5.15 -16.34
C TYR A 145 -10.80 4.77 -16.95
N ARG A 146 -10.80 3.99 -18.03
CA ARG A 146 -9.56 3.53 -18.69
C ARG A 146 -8.74 4.66 -19.27
N GLU A 147 -9.38 5.59 -19.94
CA GLU A 147 -8.70 6.77 -20.51
C GLU A 147 -8.12 7.67 -19.41
N TRP A 148 -8.85 7.80 -18.28
CA TRP A 148 -8.36 8.52 -17.12
C TRP A 148 -7.18 7.80 -16.47
N GLU A 149 -7.25 6.48 -16.29
CA GLU A 149 -6.21 5.65 -15.69
C GLU A 149 -4.91 5.71 -16.52
N ASP A 150 -5.00 5.51 -17.85
CA ASP A 150 -3.87 5.55 -18.76
C ASP A 150 -3.17 6.91 -18.70
N ARG A 151 -3.94 8.00 -18.81
CA ARG A 151 -3.40 9.35 -18.71
C ARG A 151 -2.76 9.61 -17.35
N PHE A 152 -3.39 9.18 -16.26
CA PHE A 152 -2.82 9.33 -14.93
C PHE A 152 -1.47 8.61 -14.80
N PHE A 153 -1.35 7.40 -15.33
CA PHE A 153 -0.09 6.66 -15.30
C PHE A 153 0.97 7.29 -16.19
N GLU A 154 0.63 7.77 -17.37
CA GLU A 154 1.56 8.50 -18.22
C GLU A 154 2.14 9.74 -17.53
N GLU A 155 1.30 10.53 -16.88
CA GLU A 155 1.72 11.74 -16.18
C GLU A 155 2.46 11.45 -14.88
N ALA A 156 2.03 10.45 -14.11
CA ALA A 156 2.58 10.16 -12.78
C ALA A 156 3.82 9.27 -12.79
N ALA A 157 4.00 8.43 -13.83
CA ALA A 157 5.10 7.47 -13.89
C ALA A 157 6.49 8.11 -13.72
N PRO A 158 6.84 9.24 -14.35
CA PRO A 158 8.13 9.88 -14.16
C PRO A 158 8.39 10.26 -12.69
N LEU A 159 7.36 10.76 -11.99
CA LEU A 159 7.44 11.12 -10.59
C LEU A 159 7.63 9.89 -9.70
N PHE A 160 6.88 8.81 -9.94
CA PHE A 160 7.04 7.56 -9.20
C PHE A 160 8.41 6.93 -9.39
N ILE A 161 8.98 6.99 -10.59
CA ILE A 161 10.35 6.53 -10.87
C ILE A 161 11.35 7.34 -10.04
N LEU A 162 11.20 8.66 -9.98
CA LEU A 162 12.06 9.52 -9.16
C LEU A 162 11.91 9.20 -7.66
N PHE A 163 10.69 9.00 -7.17
CA PHE A 163 10.46 8.58 -5.79
C PHE A 163 11.13 7.25 -5.48
N ALA A 164 11.02 6.28 -6.37
CA ALA A 164 11.67 4.99 -6.23
C ALA A 164 13.20 5.14 -6.16
N LEU A 165 13.80 5.97 -7.02
CA LEU A 165 15.24 6.26 -6.99
C LEU A 165 15.67 6.93 -5.69
N VAL A 166 14.90 7.91 -5.20
CA VAL A 166 15.17 8.55 -3.90
C VAL A 166 15.08 7.52 -2.78
N LYS A 167 14.06 6.68 -2.77
CA LYS A 167 13.90 5.64 -1.74
C LYS A 167 15.09 4.67 -1.73
N LYS A 168 15.56 4.25 -2.92
CA LYS A 168 16.69 3.33 -3.05
C LYS A 168 18.00 3.93 -2.56
N ASN A 169 18.30 5.15 -2.97
CA ASN A 169 19.62 5.77 -2.73
C ASN A 169 19.69 6.57 -1.42
N LEU A 170 18.54 7.09 -0.97
CA LEU A 170 18.41 7.96 0.19
C LEU A 170 17.20 7.54 1.04
N PRO A 171 17.21 6.34 1.63
CA PRO A 171 16.03 5.73 2.27
C PRO A 171 15.47 6.54 3.45
N LYS A 172 16.29 7.43 4.04
CA LYS A 172 15.88 8.30 5.16
C LYS A 172 15.19 9.59 4.69
N ASN A 173 15.26 9.91 3.40
CA ASN A 173 14.65 11.13 2.90
C ASN A 173 13.17 10.92 2.67
N PRO A 174 12.28 11.85 3.13
CA PRO A 174 10.86 11.78 2.84
C PRO A 174 10.64 11.93 1.33
N ASN A 175 9.77 11.08 0.78
CA ASN A 175 9.38 11.10 -0.63
C ASN A 175 7.87 10.89 -0.77
N VAL A 176 7.39 9.66 -0.82
CA VAL A 176 5.97 9.33 -0.99
C VAL A 176 5.10 9.83 0.18
N SER A 177 5.67 10.01 1.37
CA SER A 177 4.98 10.58 2.52
C SER A 177 4.67 12.09 2.39
N ILE A 178 5.21 12.74 1.36
CA ILE A 178 4.89 14.13 1.06
C ILE A 178 3.45 14.18 0.54
N SER A 179 2.64 15.07 1.13
CA SER A 179 1.24 15.21 0.77
C SER A 179 1.04 15.33 -0.75
N VAL A 180 0.20 14.47 -1.31
CA VAL A 180 -0.19 14.48 -2.73
C VAL A 180 -0.68 15.84 -3.20
N LYS A 181 -1.36 16.61 -2.33
CA LYS A 181 -1.81 17.98 -2.62
C LYS A 181 -0.69 18.93 -3.03
N ARG A 182 0.54 18.60 -2.71
CA ARG A 182 1.71 19.42 -3.09
C ARG A 182 2.13 19.19 -4.54
N PHE A 183 1.77 18.05 -5.09
CA PHE A 183 2.21 17.63 -6.43
C PHE A 183 1.07 17.52 -7.44
N LEU A 184 -0.18 17.61 -6.98
CA LEU A 184 -1.35 17.63 -7.84
C LEU A 184 -2.03 19.02 -7.76
N ASP A 185 -2.52 19.49 -8.89
CA ASP A 185 -3.40 20.66 -8.92
C ASP A 185 -4.83 20.26 -8.47
N GLN A 186 -5.74 21.23 -8.48
CA GLN A 186 -7.14 21.01 -8.09
C GLN A 186 -7.89 20.07 -9.05
N CYS A 187 -7.39 19.90 -10.27
CA CYS A 187 -7.94 19.02 -11.30
C CYS A 187 -7.27 17.63 -11.30
N GLY A 188 -6.28 17.41 -10.42
CA GLY A 188 -5.54 16.14 -10.35
C GLY A 188 -4.41 16.02 -11.37
N HIS A 189 -4.07 17.10 -12.10
CA HIS A 189 -2.90 17.10 -12.97
C HIS A 189 -1.64 17.24 -12.14
N THR A 190 -0.59 16.54 -12.55
CA THR A 190 0.68 16.60 -11.84
C THR A 190 1.31 17.98 -12.01
N LYS A 191 1.68 18.61 -10.90
CA LYS A 191 2.67 19.69 -10.89
C LYS A 191 4.06 19.08 -11.04
N ALA A 192 4.26 18.36 -12.14
CA ALA A 192 5.42 17.51 -12.36
C ALA A 192 6.73 18.28 -12.16
N GLU A 193 6.80 19.52 -12.59
CA GLU A 193 8.02 20.35 -12.50
C GLU A 193 8.49 20.59 -11.06
N GLU A 194 7.58 20.83 -10.10
CA GLU A 194 7.97 21.06 -8.70
C GLU A 194 8.45 19.77 -8.05
N ALA A 195 7.76 18.67 -8.29
CA ALA A 195 8.12 17.36 -7.77
C ALA A 195 9.41 16.84 -8.39
N GLU A 196 9.57 17.00 -9.70
CA GLU A 196 10.77 16.66 -10.44
C GLU A 196 11.97 17.48 -9.97
N THR A 197 11.80 18.79 -9.77
CA THR A 197 12.82 19.67 -9.24
C THR A 197 13.25 19.26 -7.84
N TYR A 198 12.30 18.89 -6.96
CA TYR A 198 12.62 18.40 -5.63
C TYR A 198 13.44 17.11 -5.70
N CYS A 199 12.98 16.10 -6.44
CA CYS A 199 13.69 14.83 -6.57
C CYS A 199 15.06 14.97 -7.24
N ARG A 200 15.17 15.81 -8.26
CA ARG A 200 16.46 16.08 -8.96
C ARG A 200 17.49 16.76 -8.07
N ARG A 201 17.07 17.56 -7.09
CA ARG A 201 17.99 18.15 -6.09
C ARG A 201 18.55 17.11 -5.13
N LEU A 202 17.82 16.04 -4.88
CA LEU A 202 18.24 14.98 -3.97
C LEU A 202 19.15 13.94 -4.64
N LEU A 203 18.99 13.72 -5.95
CA LEU A 203 19.72 12.68 -6.67
C LEU A 203 21.04 13.20 -7.25
N PRO A 204 22.12 12.41 -7.15
CA PRO A 204 23.38 12.72 -7.83
C PRO A 204 23.18 12.83 -9.36
N ARG A 205 23.83 13.79 -9.98
CA ARG A 205 23.72 14.05 -11.44
C ARG A 205 24.04 12.82 -12.31
N SER A 206 24.91 11.93 -11.84
CA SER A 206 25.32 10.71 -12.55
C SER A 206 24.20 9.67 -12.70
N GLU A 207 23.23 9.61 -11.79
CA GLU A 207 22.15 8.63 -11.84
C GLU A 207 20.97 9.08 -12.72
N ILE A 208 20.80 10.39 -12.88
CA ILE A 208 19.77 10.97 -13.74
C ILE A 208 20.06 10.70 -15.21
N LEU A 209 21.34 10.75 -15.62
CA LEU A 209 21.76 10.60 -17.02
C LEU A 209 21.69 9.16 -17.52
N LEU A 210 21.84 8.16 -16.67
CA LEU A 210 21.86 6.74 -17.08
C LEU A 210 20.48 6.20 -17.51
N ARG A 211 19.39 6.89 -17.23
CA ARG A 211 18.03 6.40 -17.53
C ARG A 211 17.27 7.19 -18.59
N THR A 212 17.57 8.47 -18.78
CA THR A 212 17.05 9.21 -19.96
C THR A 212 17.53 8.61 -21.26
N SER A 213 18.74 7.99 -21.28
CA SER A 213 19.28 7.30 -22.46
C SER A 213 18.66 5.91 -22.72
N LYS A 214 18.04 5.27 -21.71
CA LYS A 214 17.34 3.98 -21.91
C LYS A 214 15.89 4.15 -22.38
N GLN A 215 15.22 5.23 -22.00
CA GLN A 215 13.87 5.53 -22.51
C GLN A 215 13.83 5.93 -23.98
N SER A 216 14.92 6.49 -24.52
CA SER A 216 15.03 6.80 -25.95
C SER A 216 15.29 5.56 -26.84
N ARG A 217 15.50 4.37 -26.25
CA ARG A 217 15.71 3.10 -26.99
C ARG A 217 14.51 2.15 -26.98
N LEU A 218 13.41 2.56 -26.38
CA LEU A 218 12.16 1.80 -26.30
C LEU A 218 10.99 2.47 -27.05
N LYS A 219 11.34 3.37 -28.00
CA LYS A 219 10.42 3.87 -29.03
C LYS A 219 10.69 3.21 -30.35
#